data_933dafaea07657a9109ef10dac99cb89
#
_entry.id   933dafaea07657a9109ef10dac99cb89
#
_cell.length_a   1.000
_cell.length_b   1.000
_cell.length_c   1.000
_cell.angle_alpha   90.00
_cell.angle_beta   90.00
_cell.angle_gamma   90.00
#
_symmetry.space_group_name_H-M   'P 1'
#
loop_
_entity.id
_entity.type
_entity.pdbx_description
1 polymer ?
#
loop_
_entity_poly.entity_id
_entity_poly.type
_entity_poly.pdbx_seq_one_letter_code
_entity_poly.pdbx_strand_id
1 'polypeptide(L)'
;MVQSQHLKSLHTQLLAWVCNLNLIVASSSPLAKPLVSLLQQSKTHKLLAIITNPDKPIGRGQKIEPNSLAAWASDEKIKTYKPSNDSELLNLINELSPQLVITIAFGKIIPEQLLSIPEFGWINVHFSILPKWRGAAPVQWAILSGEKTSGISIFKLDKGMDTGPIYLTHEVDLDSKAKSDEVLLALSDIAAAKTLECLELIHAQKEPYSQPIDGASIAPKFTKNDGQIDWQKSADSIYNLYRAISHNPGVWTNFNEQRLKIDSLRVLDVEQNLKVGEVLINDESFFVGTGMGAIEILRLTPAGRNQMSASEFIRGLTKRTGLYLG
;
A
#
# COMPACT_ATOMS: atom_id res chain seq x y z
N MET A 1 9.19 36.49 -45.84
CA MET A 1 7.77 36.14 -45.57
C MET A 1 7.46 34.63 -45.55
N VAL A 2 8.18 33.78 -46.29
CA VAL A 2 7.93 32.31 -46.38
C VAL A 2 8.39 31.54 -45.12
N GLN A 3 9.50 31.95 -44.46
CA GLN A 3 10.00 31.28 -43.23
C GLN A 3 9.13 31.50 -42.00
N SER A 4 8.38 32.60 -41.92
CA SER A 4 7.49 32.89 -40.78
C SER A 4 6.20 32.05 -40.82
N GLN A 5 5.76 31.60 -41.97
CA GLN A 5 4.60 30.73 -42.11
C GLN A 5 4.92 29.26 -41.79
N HIS A 6 6.16 28.82 -42.09
CA HIS A 6 6.60 27.43 -41.76
C HIS A 6 6.78 27.22 -40.26
N LEU A 7 7.27 28.23 -39.55
CA LEU A 7 7.39 28.19 -38.06
C LEU A 7 6.04 28.25 -37.36
N LYS A 8 5.06 28.97 -37.90
CA LYS A 8 3.69 28.99 -37.40
C LYS A 8 2.97 27.67 -37.69
N SER A 9 3.22 27.01 -38.81
CA SER A 9 2.68 25.68 -39.14
C SER A 9 3.24 24.60 -38.24
N LEU A 10 4.54 24.62 -37.94
CA LEU A 10 5.16 23.68 -36.98
C LEU A 10 4.71 23.96 -35.53
N HIS A 11 4.45 25.22 -35.15
CA HIS A 11 3.93 25.57 -33.83
C HIS A 11 2.45 25.19 -33.67
N THR A 12 1.69 25.18 -34.77
CA THR A 12 0.27 24.77 -34.79
C THR A 12 0.11 23.23 -34.86
N GLN A 13 1.10 22.51 -35.37
CA GLN A 13 1.14 21.03 -35.34
C GLN A 13 1.67 20.46 -34.04
N LEU A 14 2.30 21.26 -33.18
CA LEU A 14 2.62 20.96 -31.77
C LEU A 14 1.45 21.28 -30.82
N LEU A 15 0.31 21.75 -31.34
CA LEU A 15 -0.93 21.84 -30.58
C LEU A 15 -1.46 20.42 -30.33
N ALA A 16 -0.93 19.84 -29.25
CA ALA A 16 -1.66 18.95 -28.38
C ALA A 16 -2.63 18.00 -29.11
N TRP A 17 -2.16 16.85 -29.47
CA TRP A 17 -3.00 15.67 -29.43
C TRP A 17 -3.53 15.60 -27.99
N VAL A 18 -4.71 16.19 -27.77
CA VAL A 18 -5.37 16.16 -26.48
C VAL A 18 -5.66 14.69 -26.19
N CYS A 19 -4.81 14.09 -25.38
CA CYS A 19 -5.01 12.74 -24.91
C CYS A 19 -6.35 12.69 -24.16
N ASN A 20 -7.38 12.17 -24.81
CA ASN A 20 -8.72 12.12 -24.25
C ASN A 20 -9.15 10.66 -24.09
N LEU A 21 -8.90 10.09 -22.92
CA LEU A 21 -9.24 8.71 -22.64
C LEU A 21 -10.47 8.61 -21.71
N ASN A 22 -11.36 7.69 -22.04
CA ASN A 22 -12.44 7.25 -21.17
C ASN A 22 -11.90 6.20 -20.20
N LEU A 23 -11.85 6.51 -18.93
CA LEU A 23 -11.16 5.75 -17.90
C LEU A 23 -12.11 5.20 -16.84
N ILE A 24 -11.77 4.04 -16.32
CA ILE A 24 -12.33 3.49 -15.07
C ILE A 24 -11.18 3.32 -14.08
N VAL A 25 -11.41 3.67 -12.81
CA VAL A 25 -10.51 3.33 -11.71
C VAL A 25 -11.13 2.19 -10.91
N ALA A 26 -10.44 1.04 -10.86
CA ALA A 26 -10.85 -0.11 -10.08
C ALA A 26 -10.01 -0.21 -8.79
N SER A 27 -10.64 0.02 -7.64
CA SER A 27 -9.97 0.03 -6.35
C SER A 27 -10.94 -0.21 -5.19
N SER A 28 -10.43 -0.72 -4.08
CA SER A 28 -11.16 -0.80 -2.79
C SER A 28 -10.41 -0.08 -1.66
N SER A 29 -9.37 0.66 -2.01
CA SER A 29 -8.47 1.31 -1.08
C SER A 29 -8.54 2.83 -1.20
N PRO A 30 -8.41 3.57 -0.09
CA PRO A 30 -8.31 5.03 -0.12
C PRO A 30 -7.08 5.54 -0.88
N LEU A 31 -6.10 4.69 -1.17
CA LEU A 31 -4.92 5.01 -1.98
C LEU A 31 -5.26 5.43 -3.42
N ALA A 32 -6.45 5.14 -3.91
CA ALA A 32 -6.91 5.61 -5.22
C ALA A 32 -7.46 7.05 -5.21
N LYS A 33 -7.75 7.62 -4.03
CA LYS A 33 -8.37 8.96 -3.93
C LYS A 33 -7.59 10.06 -4.65
N PRO A 34 -6.25 10.18 -4.51
CA PRO A 34 -5.49 11.22 -5.20
C PRO A 34 -5.66 11.13 -6.73
N LEU A 35 -5.54 9.94 -7.31
CA LEU A 35 -5.73 9.75 -8.74
C LEU A 35 -7.15 10.09 -9.18
N VAL A 36 -8.16 9.60 -8.47
CA VAL A 36 -9.57 9.88 -8.79
C VAL A 36 -9.83 11.38 -8.76
N SER A 37 -9.32 12.09 -7.75
CA SER A 37 -9.47 13.56 -7.65
C SER A 37 -8.80 14.28 -8.81
N LEU A 38 -7.62 13.87 -9.25
CA LEU A 38 -6.95 14.43 -10.42
C LEU A 38 -7.76 14.18 -11.71
N LEU A 39 -8.27 12.96 -11.88
CA LEU A 39 -9.08 12.61 -13.05
C LEU A 39 -10.42 13.36 -13.11
N GLN A 40 -11.06 13.65 -11.96
CA GLN A 40 -12.27 14.48 -11.92
C GLN A 40 -12.01 15.92 -12.37
N GLN A 41 -10.82 16.45 -12.09
CA GLN A 41 -10.42 17.80 -12.47
C GLN A 41 -9.80 17.85 -13.86
N SER A 42 -9.54 16.70 -14.48
CA SER A 42 -8.90 16.61 -15.78
C SER A 42 -9.81 17.18 -16.88
N LYS A 43 -9.22 17.99 -17.77
CA LYS A 43 -9.87 18.48 -18.98
C LYS A 43 -9.64 17.57 -20.18
N THR A 44 -8.72 16.62 -20.04
CA THR A 44 -8.25 15.75 -21.12
C THR A 44 -8.75 14.32 -20.97
N HIS A 45 -8.88 13.82 -19.73
CA HIS A 45 -9.36 12.46 -19.47
C HIS A 45 -10.74 12.49 -18.83
N LYS A 46 -11.56 11.51 -19.17
CA LYS A 46 -12.91 11.36 -18.59
C LYS A 46 -12.96 10.15 -17.67
N LEU A 47 -13.09 10.38 -16.37
CA LEU A 47 -13.43 9.33 -15.42
C LEU A 47 -14.89 8.93 -15.60
N LEU A 48 -15.14 7.72 -16.11
CA LEU A 48 -16.49 7.19 -16.29
C LEU A 48 -17.11 6.73 -14.97
N ALA A 49 -16.32 6.03 -14.16
CA ALA A 49 -16.76 5.48 -12.88
C ALA A 49 -15.58 4.96 -12.04
N ILE A 50 -15.87 4.71 -10.77
CA ILE A 50 -15.07 3.83 -9.91
C ILE A 50 -15.73 2.44 -9.90
N ILE A 51 -14.91 1.39 -9.97
CA ILE A 51 -15.32 0.01 -9.67
C ILE A 51 -14.68 -0.39 -8.35
N THR A 52 -15.47 -0.88 -7.41
CA THR A 52 -14.97 -1.31 -6.10
C THR A 52 -15.61 -2.62 -5.67
N ASN A 53 -15.10 -3.23 -4.60
CA ASN A 53 -15.67 -4.46 -4.06
C ASN A 53 -17.03 -4.19 -3.40
N PRO A 54 -17.94 -5.17 -3.39
CA PRO A 54 -19.19 -5.10 -2.65
C PRO A 54 -19.00 -4.78 -1.17
N ASP A 55 -20.01 -4.18 -0.58
CA ASP A 55 -20.06 -3.89 0.84
C ASP A 55 -19.94 -5.20 1.64
N LYS A 56 -19.27 -5.13 2.79
CA LYS A 56 -18.99 -6.32 3.61
C LYS A 56 -19.41 -6.07 5.06
N PRO A 57 -19.74 -7.13 5.80
CA PRO A 57 -19.93 -7.03 7.24
C PRO A 57 -18.65 -6.53 7.94
N ILE A 58 -18.77 -5.48 8.77
CA ILE A 58 -17.66 -4.88 9.52
C ILE A 58 -17.96 -4.89 11.02
N GLY A 59 -16.90 -5.10 11.82
CA GLY A 59 -16.97 -5.02 13.27
C GLY A 59 -17.76 -6.15 13.94
N ARG A 60 -17.93 -6.04 15.27
CA ARG A 60 -18.62 -7.05 16.10
C ARG A 60 -20.12 -7.17 15.77
N GLY A 61 -20.73 -6.09 15.29
CA GLY A 61 -22.16 -6.06 14.93
C GLY A 61 -22.48 -6.54 13.52
N GLN A 62 -21.48 -6.97 12.72
CA GLN A 62 -21.64 -7.47 11.35
C GLN A 62 -22.50 -6.56 10.46
N LYS A 63 -22.45 -5.23 10.70
CA LYS A 63 -23.15 -4.26 9.88
C LYS A 63 -22.50 -4.19 8.50
N ILE A 64 -23.31 -4.30 7.45
CA ILE A 64 -22.84 -4.18 6.07
C ILE A 64 -22.51 -2.73 5.80
N GLU A 65 -21.23 -2.45 5.52
CA GLU A 65 -20.73 -1.10 5.28
C GLU A 65 -19.86 -1.05 4.00
N PRO A 66 -19.87 0.09 3.30
CA PRO A 66 -19.00 0.32 2.17
C PRO A 66 -17.54 0.43 2.65
N ASN A 67 -16.60 0.06 1.76
CA ASN A 67 -15.19 0.39 2.02
C ASN A 67 -14.97 1.92 1.97
N SER A 68 -13.85 2.38 2.52
CA SER A 68 -13.55 3.81 2.68
C SER A 68 -13.45 4.60 1.38
N LEU A 69 -13.11 3.95 0.26
CA LEU A 69 -13.13 4.58 -1.06
C LEU A 69 -14.58 4.79 -1.53
N ALA A 70 -15.42 3.75 -1.39
CA ALA A 70 -16.83 3.84 -1.80
C ALA A 70 -17.63 4.86 -0.99
N ALA A 71 -17.38 4.94 0.32
CA ALA A 71 -17.98 5.95 1.19
C ALA A 71 -17.59 7.38 0.73
N TRP A 72 -16.29 7.62 0.57
CA TRP A 72 -15.80 8.90 0.06
C TRP A 72 -16.34 9.24 -1.34
N ALA A 73 -16.35 8.26 -2.26
CA ALA A 73 -16.87 8.48 -3.61
C ALA A 73 -18.36 8.86 -3.63
N SER A 74 -19.14 8.32 -2.68
CA SER A 74 -20.55 8.70 -2.48
C SER A 74 -20.69 10.17 -2.04
N ASP A 75 -19.85 10.61 -1.08
CA ASP A 75 -19.85 12.00 -0.59
C ASP A 75 -19.48 12.97 -1.73
N GLU A 76 -18.51 12.60 -2.56
CA GLU A 76 -18.07 13.35 -3.74
C GLU A 76 -19.00 13.20 -4.96
N LYS A 77 -20.08 12.42 -4.85
CA LYS A 77 -21.04 12.14 -5.94
C LYS A 77 -20.41 11.50 -7.17
N ILE A 78 -19.36 10.68 -6.97
CA ILE A 78 -18.69 9.96 -8.04
C ILE A 78 -19.43 8.66 -8.35
N LYS A 79 -19.72 8.43 -9.62
CA LYS A 79 -20.38 7.21 -10.08
C LYS A 79 -19.55 5.98 -9.68
N THR A 80 -20.14 5.09 -8.89
CA THR A 80 -19.44 3.94 -8.32
C THR A 80 -20.26 2.66 -8.51
N TYR A 81 -19.61 1.59 -8.97
CA TYR A 81 -20.19 0.26 -9.17
C TYR A 81 -19.51 -0.78 -8.30
N LYS A 82 -20.26 -1.80 -7.90
CA LYS A 82 -19.82 -2.84 -6.97
C LYS A 82 -20.15 -4.23 -7.50
N PRO A 83 -19.57 -4.66 -8.65
CA PRO A 83 -19.86 -5.96 -9.23
C PRO A 83 -19.48 -7.08 -8.26
N SER A 84 -20.42 -8.01 -8.04
CA SER A 84 -20.30 -9.11 -7.08
C SER A 84 -19.51 -10.29 -7.66
N ASN A 85 -19.50 -10.42 -8.98
CA ASN A 85 -18.88 -11.53 -9.71
C ASN A 85 -18.32 -11.06 -11.08
N ASP A 86 -17.60 -11.96 -11.74
CA ASP A 86 -16.94 -11.66 -13.01
C ASP A 86 -17.92 -11.39 -14.17
N SER A 87 -19.10 -12.01 -14.16
CA SER A 87 -20.12 -11.76 -15.18
C SER A 87 -20.70 -10.34 -15.08
N GLU A 88 -20.96 -9.88 -13.86
CA GLU A 88 -21.39 -8.49 -13.62
C GLU A 88 -20.30 -7.50 -14.02
N LEU A 89 -19.03 -7.82 -13.70
CA LEU A 89 -17.90 -7.00 -14.10
C LEU A 89 -17.77 -6.93 -15.62
N LEU A 90 -17.90 -8.08 -16.31
CA LEU A 90 -17.87 -8.15 -17.77
C LEU A 90 -18.98 -7.30 -18.41
N ASN A 91 -20.20 -7.44 -17.93
CA ASN A 91 -21.34 -6.67 -18.45
C ASN A 91 -21.11 -5.16 -18.26
N LEU A 92 -20.59 -4.78 -17.09
CA LEU A 92 -20.30 -3.39 -16.77
C LEU A 92 -19.19 -2.79 -17.66
N ILE A 93 -18.11 -3.52 -17.92
CA ILE A 93 -17.03 -3.08 -18.81
C ILE A 93 -17.55 -2.91 -20.24
N ASN A 94 -18.39 -3.84 -20.72
CA ASN A 94 -19.01 -3.73 -22.04
C ASN A 94 -19.99 -2.53 -22.13
N GLU A 95 -20.81 -2.29 -21.10
CA GLU A 95 -21.75 -1.18 -21.04
C GLU A 95 -21.02 0.19 -21.04
N LEU A 96 -20.01 0.33 -20.19
CA LEU A 96 -19.28 1.60 -20.01
C LEU A 96 -18.26 1.85 -21.11
N SER A 97 -17.80 0.78 -21.79
CA SER A 97 -16.83 0.83 -22.89
C SER A 97 -15.63 1.73 -22.60
N PRO A 98 -14.88 1.51 -21.48
CA PRO A 98 -13.69 2.29 -21.19
C PRO A 98 -12.58 1.96 -22.19
N GLN A 99 -11.74 2.95 -22.50
CA GLN A 99 -10.54 2.71 -23.29
C GLN A 99 -9.41 2.11 -22.45
N LEU A 100 -9.38 2.40 -21.15
CA LEU A 100 -8.40 1.87 -20.21
C LEU A 100 -9.02 1.70 -18.83
N VAL A 101 -8.65 0.64 -18.12
CA VAL A 101 -8.98 0.48 -16.71
C VAL A 101 -7.69 0.54 -15.87
N ILE A 102 -7.70 1.35 -14.82
CA ILE A 102 -6.57 1.54 -13.90
C ILE A 102 -6.90 0.84 -12.60
N THR A 103 -6.06 -0.09 -12.17
CA THR A 103 -6.22 -0.76 -10.86
C THR A 103 -5.24 -0.20 -9.83
N ILE A 104 -5.72 0.01 -8.60
CA ILE A 104 -4.91 0.42 -7.44
C ILE A 104 -5.44 -0.36 -6.23
N ALA A 105 -4.67 -1.29 -5.69
CA ALA A 105 -5.07 -2.08 -4.52
C ALA A 105 -6.52 -2.60 -4.62
N PHE A 106 -6.89 -3.18 -5.77
CA PHE A 106 -8.24 -3.66 -6.05
C PHE A 106 -8.56 -4.97 -5.33
N GLY A 107 -7.52 -5.82 -5.17
CA GLY A 107 -7.63 -7.07 -4.42
C GLY A 107 -8.45 -8.16 -5.09
N LYS A 108 -8.67 -8.07 -6.40
CA LYS A 108 -9.26 -9.11 -7.26
C LYS A 108 -8.31 -9.41 -8.41
N ILE A 109 -8.21 -10.68 -8.77
CA ILE A 109 -7.56 -11.10 -10.02
C ILE A 109 -8.56 -10.84 -11.15
N ILE A 110 -8.10 -10.19 -12.22
CA ILE A 110 -8.93 -9.89 -13.37
C ILE A 110 -8.87 -11.10 -14.32
N PRO A 111 -10.00 -11.70 -14.70
CA PRO A 111 -10.04 -12.79 -15.67
C PRO A 111 -9.41 -12.40 -17.01
N GLU A 112 -8.67 -13.32 -17.64
CA GLU A 112 -7.95 -13.06 -18.90
C GLU A 112 -8.86 -12.50 -20.00
N GLN A 113 -10.10 -12.99 -20.08
CA GLN A 113 -11.10 -12.50 -21.03
C GLN A 113 -11.47 -11.02 -20.86
N LEU A 114 -11.28 -10.45 -19.68
CA LEU A 114 -11.56 -9.03 -19.40
C LEU A 114 -10.38 -8.12 -19.74
N LEU A 115 -9.16 -8.67 -19.74
CA LEU A 115 -7.94 -7.89 -19.94
C LEU A 115 -7.86 -7.25 -21.34
N SER A 116 -8.48 -7.88 -22.34
CA SER A 116 -8.43 -7.44 -23.74
C SER A 116 -9.65 -6.63 -24.21
N ILE A 117 -10.65 -6.41 -23.35
CA ILE A 117 -11.87 -5.69 -23.76
C ILE A 117 -11.60 -4.19 -23.91
N PRO A 118 -10.98 -3.47 -22.94
CA PRO A 118 -10.61 -2.09 -23.18
C PRO A 118 -9.51 -1.98 -24.25
N GLU A 119 -9.58 -0.96 -25.08
CA GLU A 119 -8.63 -0.71 -26.19
C GLU A 119 -7.16 -0.78 -25.76
N PHE A 120 -6.83 -0.13 -24.64
CA PHE A 120 -5.49 -0.13 -24.06
C PHE A 120 -5.32 -1.17 -22.94
N GLY A 121 -6.36 -1.97 -22.66
CA GLY A 121 -6.36 -3.01 -21.64
C GLY A 121 -6.51 -2.48 -20.22
N TRP A 122 -5.81 -3.13 -19.31
CA TRP A 122 -5.77 -2.82 -17.88
C TRP A 122 -4.35 -2.52 -17.45
N ILE A 123 -4.17 -1.53 -16.61
CA ILE A 123 -2.91 -1.26 -15.92
C ILE A 123 -3.08 -1.36 -14.42
N ASN A 124 -2.00 -1.69 -13.73
CA ASN A 124 -1.96 -1.63 -12.27
C ASN A 124 -0.87 -0.66 -11.79
N VAL A 125 -1.22 0.09 -10.78
CA VAL A 125 -0.29 0.92 -10.01
C VAL A 125 0.16 0.10 -8.81
N HIS A 126 1.39 -0.38 -8.86
CA HIS A 126 2.00 -1.24 -7.86
C HIS A 126 3.03 -0.47 -7.03
N PHE A 127 3.00 -0.65 -5.73
CA PHE A 127 3.81 0.12 -4.79
C PHE A 127 5.16 -0.56 -4.50
N SER A 128 5.87 -0.93 -5.57
CA SER A 128 7.28 -1.36 -5.55
C SER A 128 7.95 -1.10 -6.89
N ILE A 129 9.26 -1.24 -6.94
CA ILE A 129 10.03 -1.31 -8.19
C ILE A 129 10.07 -2.77 -8.64
N LEU A 130 9.15 -3.12 -9.57
CA LEU A 130 9.08 -4.46 -10.16
C LEU A 130 10.39 -4.81 -10.90
N PRO A 131 10.85 -6.07 -10.84
CA PRO A 131 10.12 -7.27 -10.42
C PRO A 131 10.16 -7.58 -8.91
N LYS A 132 10.74 -6.71 -8.07
CA LYS A 132 10.72 -6.92 -6.62
C LYS A 132 9.33 -6.75 -6.04
N TRP A 133 8.99 -7.59 -5.07
CA TRP A 133 7.80 -7.48 -4.22
C TRP A 133 6.48 -7.58 -5.00
N ARG A 134 6.36 -8.53 -5.94
CA ARG A 134 5.09 -8.89 -6.56
C ARG A 134 4.10 -9.39 -5.51
N GLY A 135 2.86 -8.89 -5.52
CA GLY A 135 1.81 -9.35 -4.62
C GLY A 135 1.16 -8.26 -3.77
N ALA A 136 0.58 -8.65 -2.64
CA ALA A 136 -0.42 -7.84 -1.94
C ALA A 136 0.15 -6.80 -0.95
N ALA A 137 1.43 -6.91 -0.53
CA ALA A 137 1.99 -6.09 0.54
C ALA A 137 3.42 -5.59 0.25
N PRO A 138 3.68 -5.01 -0.94
CA PRO A 138 5.04 -4.67 -1.39
C PRO A 138 5.77 -3.69 -0.46
N VAL A 139 5.14 -2.62 -0.03
CA VAL A 139 5.74 -1.61 0.87
C VAL A 139 6.09 -2.22 2.23
N GLN A 140 5.20 -3.05 2.77
CA GLN A 140 5.43 -3.71 4.06
C GLN A 140 6.65 -4.64 3.99
N TRP A 141 6.80 -5.40 2.90
CA TRP A 141 7.94 -6.28 2.72
C TRP A 141 9.24 -5.53 2.47
N ALA A 142 9.21 -4.42 1.72
CA ALA A 142 10.38 -3.55 1.54
C ALA A 142 10.88 -3.00 2.89
N ILE A 143 9.97 -2.50 3.73
CA ILE A 143 10.30 -2.00 5.08
C ILE A 143 10.83 -3.13 5.97
N LEU A 144 10.14 -4.28 6.00
CA LEU A 144 10.55 -5.43 6.82
C LEU A 144 11.95 -5.92 6.45
N SER A 145 12.29 -5.90 5.17
CA SER A 145 13.61 -6.28 4.65
C SER A 145 14.68 -5.22 4.87
N GLY A 146 14.34 -4.06 5.44
CA GLY A 146 15.27 -2.97 5.71
C GLY A 146 15.77 -2.26 4.46
N GLU A 147 15.01 -2.28 3.36
CA GLU A 147 15.35 -1.56 2.15
C GLU A 147 15.34 -0.04 2.41
N LYS A 148 16.27 0.66 1.75
CA LYS A 148 16.41 2.11 1.86
C LYS A 148 15.64 2.86 0.79
N THR A 149 15.28 2.17 -0.28
CA THR A 149 14.49 2.70 -1.39
C THR A 149 13.32 1.78 -1.69
N SER A 150 12.27 2.34 -2.25
CA SER A 150 11.12 1.63 -2.82
C SER A 150 10.58 2.47 -3.98
N GLY A 151 9.32 2.37 -4.32
CA GLY A 151 8.73 3.20 -5.36
C GLY A 151 7.42 2.68 -5.88
N ILE A 152 7.13 3.05 -7.10
CA ILE A 152 5.95 2.62 -7.84
C ILE A 152 6.35 2.06 -9.20
N SER A 153 5.59 1.08 -9.67
CA SER A 153 5.61 0.60 -11.04
C SER A 153 4.20 0.65 -11.61
N ILE A 154 4.05 1.22 -12.79
CA ILE A 154 2.80 1.20 -13.55
C ILE A 154 3.01 0.25 -14.71
N PHE A 155 2.24 -0.84 -14.73
CA PHE A 155 2.45 -1.93 -15.66
C PHE A 155 1.12 -2.42 -16.25
N LYS A 156 1.16 -3.02 -17.43
CA LYS A 156 0.01 -3.63 -18.09
C LYS A 156 -0.29 -4.96 -17.42
N LEU A 157 -1.55 -5.19 -17.05
CA LEU A 157 -1.96 -6.47 -16.48
C LEU A 157 -1.87 -7.59 -17.52
N ASP A 158 -1.37 -8.72 -17.08
CA ASP A 158 -1.39 -10.00 -17.77
C ASP A 158 -2.05 -11.07 -16.88
N LYS A 159 -2.00 -12.32 -17.28
CA LYS A 159 -2.57 -13.46 -16.53
C LYS A 159 -1.79 -13.82 -15.25
N GLY A 160 -0.57 -13.32 -15.09
CA GLY A 160 0.27 -13.59 -13.94
C GLY A 160 0.04 -12.59 -12.80
N MET A 161 0.59 -12.89 -11.65
CA MET A 161 0.52 -11.98 -10.50
C MET A 161 1.65 -10.94 -10.60
N ASP A 162 1.30 -9.73 -11.01
CA ASP A 162 2.20 -8.57 -11.17
C ASP A 162 3.40 -8.86 -12.09
N THR A 163 3.19 -9.65 -13.16
CA THR A 163 4.24 -10.08 -14.11
C THR A 163 4.25 -9.31 -15.42
N GLY A 164 3.22 -8.53 -15.69
CA GLY A 164 3.05 -7.83 -16.97
C GLY A 164 4.11 -6.76 -17.25
N PRO A 165 4.22 -6.33 -18.50
CA PRO A 165 5.25 -5.37 -18.93
C PRO A 165 5.00 -3.97 -18.36
N ILE A 166 6.09 -3.25 -18.07
CA ILE A 166 6.10 -1.98 -17.34
C ILE A 166 6.10 -0.80 -18.31
N TYR A 167 5.21 0.16 -18.07
CA TYR A 167 5.20 1.45 -18.75
C TYR A 167 6.13 2.46 -18.06
N LEU A 168 6.11 2.50 -16.73
CA LEU A 168 6.83 3.50 -15.94
C LEU A 168 7.19 2.96 -14.56
N THR A 169 8.39 3.32 -14.09
CA THR A 169 8.80 3.16 -12.69
C THR A 169 9.21 4.50 -12.11
N HIS A 170 9.03 4.67 -10.82
CA HIS A 170 9.53 5.84 -10.09
C HIS A 170 10.02 5.41 -8.72
N GLU A 171 11.32 5.57 -8.47
CA GLU A 171 11.98 5.21 -7.22
C GLU A 171 11.89 6.37 -6.22
N VAL A 172 11.77 6.04 -4.94
CA VAL A 172 11.78 6.99 -3.81
C VAL A 172 12.61 6.44 -2.66
N ASP A 173 13.21 7.31 -1.89
CA ASP A 173 13.86 6.96 -0.63
C ASP A 173 12.80 6.61 0.43
N LEU A 174 13.06 5.55 1.20
CA LEU A 174 12.25 5.17 2.35
C LEU A 174 12.79 5.84 3.62
N ASP A 175 11.99 6.68 4.23
CA ASP A 175 12.32 7.20 5.56
C ASP A 175 12.45 6.04 6.55
N SER A 176 13.59 5.98 7.25
CA SER A 176 13.91 4.95 8.23
C SER A 176 12.99 4.93 9.45
N LYS A 177 12.14 5.92 9.64
CA LYS A 177 11.20 6.05 10.76
C LYS A 177 9.74 5.92 10.34
N ALA A 178 9.41 6.18 9.07
CA ALA A 178 8.04 6.12 8.56
C ALA A 178 7.47 4.71 8.62
N LYS A 179 6.20 4.60 8.96
CA LYS A 179 5.44 3.35 8.92
C LYS A 179 4.87 3.10 7.53
N SER A 180 4.48 1.86 7.27
CA SER A 180 3.99 1.45 5.94
C SER A 180 2.74 2.21 5.48
N ASP A 181 1.85 2.59 6.37
CA ASP A 181 0.67 3.39 6.06
C ASP A 181 1.05 4.83 5.65
N GLU A 182 2.01 5.45 6.33
CA GLU A 182 2.54 6.77 5.97
C GLU A 182 3.25 6.74 4.61
N VAL A 183 4.08 5.71 4.38
CA VAL A 183 4.76 5.51 3.09
C VAL A 183 3.75 5.28 1.96
N LEU A 184 2.72 4.45 2.18
CA LEU A 184 1.68 4.20 1.19
C LEU A 184 0.90 5.47 0.83
N LEU A 185 0.60 6.33 1.80
CA LEU A 185 -0.06 7.62 1.54
C LEU A 185 0.81 8.53 0.68
N ALA A 186 2.09 8.69 1.03
CA ALA A 186 3.03 9.49 0.24
C ALA A 186 3.19 8.94 -1.19
N LEU A 187 3.34 7.62 -1.32
CA LEU A 187 3.42 6.96 -2.63
C LEU A 187 2.12 7.10 -3.43
N SER A 188 0.95 7.17 -2.81
CA SER A 188 -0.32 7.32 -3.53
C SER A 188 -0.44 8.68 -4.22
N ASP A 189 0.07 9.74 -3.61
CA ASP A 189 0.11 11.08 -4.23
C ASP A 189 1.07 11.11 -5.42
N ILE A 190 2.27 10.53 -5.26
CA ILE A 190 3.25 10.39 -6.36
C ILE A 190 2.66 9.54 -7.48
N ALA A 191 2.04 8.41 -7.13
CA ALA A 191 1.43 7.49 -8.08
C ALA A 191 0.32 8.15 -8.92
N ALA A 192 -0.46 9.04 -8.31
CA ALA A 192 -1.49 9.77 -9.03
C ALA A 192 -0.91 10.64 -10.15
N ALA A 193 0.13 11.42 -9.86
CA ALA A 193 0.83 12.23 -10.85
C ALA A 193 1.51 11.37 -11.93
N LYS A 194 2.20 10.29 -11.51
CA LYS A 194 2.88 9.36 -12.44
C LYS A 194 1.92 8.54 -13.29
N THR A 195 0.69 8.32 -12.81
CA THR A 195 -0.35 7.69 -13.64
C THR A 195 -0.77 8.61 -14.77
N LEU A 196 -0.94 9.92 -14.55
CA LEU A 196 -1.23 10.85 -15.65
C LEU A 196 -0.11 10.87 -16.69
N GLU A 197 1.17 10.88 -16.25
CA GLU A 197 2.31 10.76 -17.16
C GLU A 197 2.28 9.45 -17.96
N CYS A 198 1.91 8.33 -17.31
CA CYS A 198 1.76 7.03 -17.96
C CYS A 198 0.62 7.03 -19.01
N LEU A 199 -0.49 7.74 -18.77
CA LEU A 199 -1.58 7.84 -19.73
C LEU A 199 -1.13 8.50 -21.04
N GLU A 200 -0.25 9.48 -20.97
CA GLU A 200 0.34 10.09 -22.17
C GLU A 200 1.19 9.09 -22.97
N LEU A 201 1.97 8.23 -22.28
CA LEU A 201 2.76 7.18 -22.92
C LEU A 201 1.84 6.16 -23.63
N ILE A 202 0.77 5.73 -22.95
CA ILE A 202 -0.20 4.78 -23.49
C ILE A 202 -0.92 5.37 -24.70
N HIS A 203 -1.37 6.61 -24.62
CA HIS A 203 -2.02 7.29 -25.73
C HIS A 203 -1.10 7.46 -26.93
N ALA A 204 0.17 7.74 -26.70
CA ALA A 204 1.20 7.79 -27.72
C ALA A 204 1.60 6.40 -28.24
N GLN A 205 0.90 5.34 -27.82
CA GLN A 205 1.17 3.94 -28.21
C GLN A 205 2.61 3.50 -27.93
N LYS A 206 3.23 4.04 -26.86
CA LYS A 206 4.56 3.59 -26.46
C LYS A 206 4.46 2.20 -25.87
N GLU A 207 5.22 1.27 -26.43
CA GLU A 207 5.26 -0.10 -25.92
C GLU A 207 5.87 -0.18 -24.52
N PRO A 208 5.24 -0.93 -23.61
CA PRO A 208 5.82 -1.20 -22.29
C PRO A 208 6.96 -2.22 -22.43
N TYR A 209 7.94 -2.15 -21.54
CA TYR A 209 9.08 -3.08 -21.54
C TYR A 209 8.85 -4.27 -20.60
N SER A 210 9.38 -5.44 -20.98
CA SER A 210 9.30 -6.65 -20.18
C SER A 210 10.04 -6.49 -18.85
N GLN A 211 9.47 -7.04 -17.78
CA GLN A 211 10.16 -7.07 -16.49
C GLN A 211 11.44 -7.93 -16.57
N PRO A 212 12.53 -7.53 -15.89
CA PRO A 212 13.67 -8.41 -15.69
C PRO A 212 13.28 -9.73 -15.02
N ILE A 213 13.96 -10.82 -15.36
CA ILE A 213 13.76 -12.11 -14.69
C ILE A 213 14.47 -12.10 -13.32
N ASP A 214 15.67 -11.52 -13.30
CA ASP A 214 16.50 -11.45 -12.10
C ASP A 214 15.94 -10.43 -11.09
N GLY A 215 16.10 -10.73 -9.80
CA GLY A 215 15.66 -9.87 -8.70
C GLY A 215 14.17 -9.95 -8.38
N ALA A 216 13.42 -10.85 -9.01
CA ALA A 216 12.02 -11.04 -8.69
C ALA A 216 11.83 -11.58 -7.28
N SER A 217 10.89 -10.99 -6.52
CA SER A 217 10.51 -11.44 -5.19
C SER A 217 9.01 -11.30 -4.97
N ILE A 218 8.50 -12.01 -3.95
CA ILE A 218 7.07 -12.08 -3.65
C ILE A 218 6.78 -11.33 -2.35
N ALA A 219 5.65 -10.63 -2.31
CA ALA A 219 5.15 -9.87 -1.17
C ALA A 219 3.74 -10.35 -0.77
N PRO A 220 3.61 -11.54 -0.17
CA PRO A 220 2.32 -12.06 0.26
C PRO A 220 1.69 -11.19 1.34
N LYS A 221 0.37 -11.33 1.50
CA LYS A 221 -0.36 -10.65 2.56
C LYS A 221 0.05 -11.17 3.93
N PHE A 222 0.30 -10.27 4.87
CA PHE A 222 0.60 -10.61 6.26
C PHE A 222 -0.61 -11.19 6.99
N THR A 223 -0.33 -12.16 7.84
CA THR A 223 -1.27 -12.80 8.77
C THR A 223 -1.04 -12.30 10.20
N LYS A 224 -1.93 -12.65 11.13
CA LYS A 224 -1.74 -12.31 12.54
C LYS A 224 -0.49 -12.93 13.16
N ASN A 225 -0.06 -14.08 12.65
CA ASN A 225 1.13 -14.79 13.18
C ASN A 225 2.42 -14.08 12.78
N ASP A 226 2.46 -13.45 11.60
CA ASP A 226 3.63 -12.69 11.15
C ASP A 226 3.93 -11.48 12.05
N GLY A 227 2.97 -11.04 12.86
CA GLY A 227 3.15 -9.96 13.83
C GLY A 227 3.77 -10.37 15.16
N GLN A 228 4.07 -11.65 15.36
CA GLN A 228 4.76 -12.09 16.59
C GLN A 228 6.21 -11.62 16.60
N ILE A 229 6.60 -10.93 17.66
CA ILE A 229 7.98 -10.48 17.84
C ILE A 229 8.87 -11.70 18.17
N ASP A 230 9.93 -11.87 17.39
CA ASP A 230 11.05 -12.74 17.72
C ASP A 230 12.15 -11.89 18.39
N TRP A 231 12.25 -11.97 19.69
CA TRP A 231 13.21 -11.20 20.48
C TRP A 231 14.66 -11.59 20.22
N GLN A 232 14.93 -12.71 19.54
CA GLN A 232 16.28 -13.10 19.12
C GLN A 232 16.80 -12.25 17.94
N LYS A 233 15.93 -11.55 17.24
CA LYS A 233 16.31 -10.60 16.19
C LYS A 233 16.93 -9.34 16.79
N SER A 234 17.61 -8.54 15.95
CA SER A 234 18.12 -7.23 16.37
C SER A 234 16.97 -6.24 16.64
N ALA A 235 17.22 -5.23 17.44
CA ALA A 235 16.30 -4.12 17.69
C ALA A 235 15.82 -3.46 16.40
N ASP A 236 16.72 -3.25 15.43
CA ASP A 236 16.37 -2.70 14.11
C ASP A 236 15.43 -3.62 13.33
N SER A 237 15.67 -4.94 13.36
CA SER A 237 14.79 -5.90 12.69
C SER A 237 13.39 -5.92 13.29
N ILE A 238 13.28 -5.85 14.62
CA ILE A 238 12.01 -5.76 15.33
C ILE A 238 11.33 -4.41 15.06
N TYR A 239 12.10 -3.33 14.99
CA TYR A 239 11.58 -2.02 14.61
C TYR A 239 11.05 -1.99 13.17
N ASN A 240 11.74 -2.65 12.23
CA ASN A 240 11.26 -2.80 10.86
C ASN A 240 9.97 -3.62 10.79
N LEU A 241 9.84 -4.70 11.58
CA LEU A 241 8.57 -5.44 11.71
C LEU A 241 7.44 -4.51 12.20
N TYR A 242 7.72 -3.72 13.25
CA TYR A 242 6.76 -2.76 13.79
C TYR A 242 6.34 -1.72 12.73
N ARG A 243 7.30 -1.11 12.04
CA ARG A 243 7.01 -0.13 10.98
C ARG A 243 6.20 -0.74 9.84
N ALA A 244 6.53 -1.98 9.46
CA ALA A 244 5.89 -2.67 8.34
C ALA A 244 4.41 -2.98 8.61
N ILE A 245 4.07 -3.47 9.80
CA ILE A 245 2.75 -4.06 10.03
C ILE A 245 2.02 -3.63 11.31
N SER A 246 2.49 -2.60 12.02
CA SER A 246 1.85 -2.12 13.26
C SER A 246 0.38 -1.73 13.08
N HIS A 247 0.01 -1.20 11.93
CA HIS A 247 -1.36 -0.85 11.58
C HIS A 247 -2.22 -2.10 11.37
N ASN A 248 -1.74 -3.02 10.54
CA ASN A 248 -2.45 -4.27 10.20
C ASN A 248 -1.45 -5.34 9.72
N PRO A 249 -1.42 -6.53 10.32
CA PRO A 249 -2.30 -7.09 11.36
C PRO A 249 -1.98 -6.66 12.79
N GLY A 250 -0.91 -5.90 13.00
CA GLY A 250 -0.40 -5.49 14.30
C GLY A 250 0.73 -6.39 14.82
N VAL A 251 1.55 -5.82 15.71
CA VAL A 251 2.72 -6.49 16.29
C VAL A 251 2.41 -6.90 17.73
N TRP A 252 2.88 -8.06 18.14
CA TRP A 252 2.56 -8.62 19.45
C TRP A 252 3.64 -9.57 19.96
N THR A 253 3.61 -9.81 21.26
CA THR A 253 4.42 -10.79 21.98
C THR A 253 3.58 -11.51 23.03
N ASN A 254 4.14 -12.48 23.73
CA ASN A 254 3.53 -13.06 24.93
C ASN A 254 4.10 -12.41 26.19
N PHE A 255 3.23 -12.23 27.17
CA PHE A 255 3.57 -11.87 28.54
C PHE A 255 2.71 -12.69 29.50
N ASN A 256 3.35 -13.52 30.34
CA ASN A 256 2.65 -14.45 31.22
C ASN A 256 1.60 -15.29 30.47
N GLU A 257 2.01 -15.93 29.36
CA GLU A 257 1.16 -16.77 28.51
C GLU A 257 -0.04 -16.04 27.85
N GLN A 258 -0.13 -14.74 27.99
CA GLN A 258 -1.17 -13.92 27.38
C GLN A 258 -0.58 -13.04 26.27
N ARG A 259 -1.38 -12.86 25.23
CA ARG A 259 -0.99 -11.96 24.12
C ARG A 259 -0.96 -10.52 24.59
N LEU A 260 0.18 -9.87 24.34
CA LEU A 260 0.41 -8.45 24.56
C LEU A 260 0.67 -7.79 23.21
N LYS A 261 -0.28 -6.97 22.75
CA LYS A 261 -0.08 -6.21 21.52
C LYS A 261 0.83 -5.02 21.81
N ILE A 262 1.79 -4.77 20.93
CA ILE A 262 2.71 -3.64 21.02
C ILE A 262 2.23 -2.56 20.05
N ASP A 263 1.79 -1.44 20.59
CA ASP A 263 1.19 -0.36 19.80
C ASP A 263 2.19 0.75 19.47
N SER A 264 3.23 0.92 20.30
CA SER A 264 4.32 1.85 20.04
C SER A 264 5.60 1.41 20.74
N LEU A 265 6.70 1.47 20.00
CA LEU A 265 8.04 1.16 20.49
C LEU A 265 9.08 2.06 19.80
N ARG A 266 10.30 2.11 20.37
CA ARG A 266 11.47 2.71 19.73
C ARG A 266 12.72 1.90 20.02
N VAL A 267 13.70 2.00 19.14
CA VAL A 267 15.04 1.45 19.35
C VAL A 267 15.80 2.37 20.32
N LEU A 268 16.61 1.79 21.17
CA LEU A 268 17.49 2.54 22.06
C LEU A 268 18.86 2.75 21.40
N ASP A 269 19.34 3.97 21.45
CA ASP A 269 20.66 4.35 20.95
C ASP A 269 21.80 3.96 21.91
N VAL A 270 21.47 3.47 23.12
CA VAL A 270 22.42 3.11 24.16
C VAL A 270 22.37 1.60 24.39
N GLU A 271 23.54 0.95 24.43
CA GLU A 271 23.63 -0.46 24.77
C GLU A 271 23.08 -0.70 26.20
N GLN A 272 22.06 -1.53 26.26
CA GLN A 272 21.52 -2.08 27.50
C GLN A 272 21.99 -3.53 27.57
N ASN A 273 22.71 -3.89 28.62
CA ASN A 273 23.23 -5.25 28.79
C ASN A 273 22.11 -6.21 29.29
N LEU A 274 21.06 -6.36 28.48
CA LEU A 274 19.89 -7.18 28.75
C LEU A 274 19.96 -8.50 27.99
N LYS A 275 19.53 -9.59 28.60
CA LYS A 275 19.35 -10.86 27.89
C LYS A 275 18.15 -10.73 26.92
N VAL A 276 18.13 -11.61 25.93
CA VAL A 276 17.02 -11.69 24.99
C VAL A 276 15.68 -11.88 25.70
N GLY A 277 14.72 -11.01 25.40
CA GLY A 277 13.39 -11.01 26.04
C GLY A 277 13.36 -10.50 27.49
N GLU A 278 14.52 -10.25 28.12
CA GLU A 278 14.57 -9.73 29.48
C GLU A 278 14.00 -8.31 29.54
N VAL A 279 13.11 -8.10 30.53
CA VAL A 279 12.48 -6.81 30.75
C VAL A 279 13.20 -6.06 31.88
N LEU A 280 13.64 -4.86 31.58
CA LEU A 280 14.13 -3.90 32.56
C LEU A 280 13.09 -2.77 32.72
N ILE A 281 12.62 -2.61 33.94
CA ILE A 281 11.77 -1.47 34.32
C ILE A 281 12.65 -0.48 35.09
N ASN A 282 12.74 0.73 34.57
CA ASN A 282 13.41 1.86 35.21
C ASN A 282 12.42 3.02 35.28
N ASP A 283 12.04 3.42 36.49
CA ASP A 283 10.97 4.38 36.78
C ASP A 283 9.66 4.01 36.03
N GLU A 284 9.32 4.74 34.97
CA GLU A 284 8.12 4.53 34.15
C GLU A 284 8.43 3.94 32.76
N SER A 285 9.68 3.59 32.49
CA SER A 285 10.13 3.06 31.20
C SER A 285 10.20 1.54 31.20
N PHE A 286 9.82 0.95 30.07
CA PHE A 286 9.73 -0.48 29.85
C PHE A 286 10.70 -0.89 28.73
N PHE A 287 11.86 -1.37 29.09
CA PHE A 287 12.91 -1.81 28.16
C PHE A 287 12.90 -3.30 28.00
N VAL A 288 13.24 -3.77 26.79
CA VAL A 288 13.32 -5.20 26.47
C VAL A 288 14.62 -5.47 25.70
N GLY A 289 15.38 -6.44 26.18
CA GLY A 289 16.60 -6.92 25.51
C GLY A 289 16.24 -7.69 24.23
N THR A 290 17.05 -7.50 23.21
CA THR A 290 16.91 -8.17 21.91
C THR A 290 18.19 -8.96 21.59
N GLY A 291 18.22 -9.68 20.49
CA GLY A 291 19.43 -10.38 20.05
C GLY A 291 20.63 -9.46 19.80
N MET A 292 20.34 -8.21 19.46
CA MET A 292 21.36 -7.14 19.37
C MET A 292 20.67 -5.81 19.64
N GLY A 293 21.09 -5.11 20.72
CA GLY A 293 20.48 -3.86 21.18
C GLY A 293 19.26 -4.08 22.08
N ALA A 294 18.49 -3.04 22.29
CA ALA A 294 17.28 -3.06 23.10
C ALA A 294 16.19 -2.15 22.55
N ILE A 295 14.97 -2.42 22.96
CA ILE A 295 13.78 -1.67 22.57
C ILE A 295 13.10 -1.10 23.82
N GLU A 296 12.61 0.13 23.71
CA GLU A 296 11.66 0.68 24.68
C GLU A 296 10.24 0.53 24.14
N ILE A 297 9.37 -0.10 24.93
CA ILE A 297 7.93 -0.15 24.66
C ILE A 297 7.29 1.10 25.26
N LEU A 298 6.58 1.86 24.43
CA LEU A 298 5.94 3.13 24.80
C LEU A 298 4.44 2.95 25.06
N ARG A 299 3.76 2.14 24.24
CA ARG A 299 2.33 1.85 24.34
C ARG A 299 2.05 0.39 24.00
N LEU A 300 1.07 -0.19 24.67
CA LEU A 300 0.71 -1.60 24.51
C LEU A 300 -0.78 -1.83 24.84
N THR A 301 -1.28 -2.98 24.42
CA THR A 301 -2.67 -3.41 24.70
C THR A 301 -2.63 -4.84 25.24
N PRO A 302 -2.84 -5.05 26.56
CA PRO A 302 -2.99 -6.38 27.14
C PRO A 302 -4.27 -7.07 26.66
N ALA A 303 -4.28 -8.39 26.66
CA ALA A 303 -5.45 -9.16 26.28
C ALA A 303 -6.70 -8.74 27.07
N GLY A 304 -7.80 -8.45 26.37
CA GLY A 304 -9.07 -8.06 26.98
C GLY A 304 -9.11 -6.65 27.60
N ARG A 305 -8.05 -5.84 27.43
CA ARG A 305 -7.99 -4.47 27.95
C ARG A 305 -7.89 -3.43 26.83
N ASN A 306 -8.03 -2.16 27.18
CA ASN A 306 -7.78 -1.04 26.29
C ASN A 306 -6.28 -0.76 26.17
N GLN A 307 -5.93 -0.07 25.10
CA GLN A 307 -4.57 0.46 24.91
C GLN A 307 -4.18 1.39 26.06
N MET A 308 -2.95 1.25 26.54
CA MET A 308 -2.40 2.06 27.62
C MET A 308 -0.93 2.39 27.36
N SER A 309 -0.39 3.36 28.11
CA SER A 309 1.05 3.63 28.12
C SER A 309 1.81 2.53 28.87
N ALA A 310 3.11 2.40 28.59
CA ALA A 310 3.98 1.49 29.33
C ALA A 310 3.98 1.80 30.84
N SER A 311 3.98 3.09 31.22
CA SER A 311 3.94 3.51 32.63
C SER A 311 2.65 3.09 33.33
N GLU A 312 1.49 3.17 32.68
CA GLU A 312 0.21 2.66 33.20
C GLU A 312 0.25 1.15 33.40
N PHE A 313 0.82 0.42 32.44
CA PHE A 313 0.99 -1.02 32.53
C PHE A 313 1.92 -1.41 33.69
N ILE A 314 3.05 -0.73 33.86
CA ILE A 314 4.02 -0.95 34.92
C ILE A 314 3.38 -0.75 36.33
N ARG A 315 2.52 0.26 36.53
CA ARG A 315 1.82 0.50 37.75
C ARG A 315 0.90 -0.66 38.18
N GLY A 316 0.39 -1.38 37.17
CA GLY A 316 -0.46 -2.57 37.43
C GLY A 316 0.30 -3.87 37.66
N LEU A 317 1.64 -3.88 37.55
CA LEU A 317 2.43 -5.08 37.78
C LEU A 317 2.68 -5.32 39.27
N THR A 318 2.43 -6.54 39.74
CA THR A 318 2.75 -6.98 41.10
C THR A 318 4.23 -7.27 41.29
N LYS A 319 4.92 -7.70 40.23
CA LYS A 319 6.35 -7.98 40.18
C LYS A 319 7.00 -7.13 39.07
N ARG A 320 8.14 -6.51 39.37
CA ARG A 320 8.83 -5.61 38.41
C ARG A 320 10.23 -6.05 38.02
N THR A 321 10.69 -7.19 38.52
CA THR A 321 12.01 -7.76 38.24
C THR A 321 11.90 -9.21 37.79
N GLY A 322 12.86 -9.70 37.01
CA GLY A 322 12.87 -11.05 36.48
C GLY A 322 11.69 -11.34 35.55
N LEU A 323 11.27 -10.35 34.76
CA LEU A 323 10.22 -10.46 33.76
C LEU A 323 10.85 -10.75 32.40
N TYR A 324 10.12 -11.49 31.58
CA TYR A 324 10.51 -11.83 30.20
C TYR A 324 9.31 -11.71 29.28
N LEU A 325 9.57 -11.35 28.01
CA LEU A 325 8.64 -11.39 26.90
C LEU A 325 9.04 -12.49 25.92
N GLY A 326 8.05 -13.20 25.31
CA GLY A 326 8.29 -14.25 24.33
C GLY A 326 7.56 -15.53 24.59
#